data_4e83cc4ffed30938f55e89648471d5c0
#
_entry.id   4e83cc4ffed30938f55e89648471d5c0
#
_cell.length_a   1.000
_cell.length_b   1.000
_cell.length_c   1.000
_cell.angle_alpha   90.00
_cell.angle_beta   90.00
_cell.angle_gamma   90.00
#
_symmetry.space_group_name_H-M   'P 1'
#
loop_
_entity.id
_entity.type
_entity.pdbx_description
1 polymer ?
#
loop_
_entity_poly.entity_id
_entity_poly.type
_entity_poly.pdbx_seq_one_letter_code
_entity_poly.pdbx_strand_id
1 'polypeptide(L)'
;YIVPSDDFHQSEYVGEYFKARQFITGFTGSAGTAVITKDMSGLWTDGRYFIQAEKELAGSGITLFRSGEPGVDTVEQFLEKELPAKGVIGFDGRTVGVTIGKRYAQIAEEKQGSVSYHSDLIGRIWNDRPQLPMGKAFLLDEKYGGESTASKLQRVRDKMKNESADIHLLSSLDDIAWLLNIRGNDIAYCPLVLAYLMVYEDSVELYADERKFPEDVLDELKKNRICIKPYNDIYAAVKNIDPASVILLDPDRVNYMLYRNIPNGVKITEQENPEVLMKCIKNDTEIENTKKAHLKDAVAHTRFMFWLKQTIGSDNAITEISASDKLESFRAQQDGYLGASFAPISAFGEHGAVVHYSATPGSNASLHEGGMLLTDTGGHYWEGSTDITRTVAVGEISQREKEDFTLVARAMLRLMNTVFLHGCSGANLDCIAREVFWKERVNFNHGTGHGVGYLLNVHEAPINFRWKEGAAPAQILERNMIITDEPG
;
A
#
# COMPACT_ATOMS: atom_id res chain seq x y z
N TYR A 1 -18.48 4.88 16.44
CA TYR A 1 -17.87 3.71 15.84
C TYR A 1 -16.94 4.12 14.71
N ILE A 2 -15.74 3.52 14.64
CA ILE A 2 -14.67 3.87 13.69
C ILE A 2 -14.52 2.74 12.69
N VAL A 3 -14.41 3.09 11.40
CA VAL A 3 -14.23 2.14 10.30
C VAL A 3 -13.12 2.66 9.36
N PRO A 4 -11.90 2.16 9.51
CA PRO A 4 -10.79 2.51 8.61
C PRO A 4 -10.88 1.78 7.27
N SER A 5 -9.99 2.13 6.36
CA SER A 5 -9.83 1.42 5.08
C SER A 5 -9.06 0.10 5.20
N ASP A 6 -8.47 -0.17 6.35
CA ASP A 6 -7.52 -1.27 6.55
C ASP A 6 -8.20 -2.65 6.57
N ASP A 7 -7.43 -3.66 6.22
CA ASP A 7 -7.72 -5.07 6.46
C ASP A 7 -7.19 -5.54 7.83
N PHE A 8 -7.20 -6.85 8.07
CA PHE A 8 -6.67 -7.43 9.31
C PHE A 8 -5.14 -7.41 9.41
N HIS A 9 -4.47 -7.00 8.34
CA HIS A 9 -3.02 -6.99 8.16
C HIS A 9 -2.43 -5.57 8.03
N GLN A 10 -3.27 -4.55 8.11
CA GLN A 10 -2.92 -3.13 7.90
C GLN A 10 -2.32 -2.90 6.49
N SER A 11 -2.93 -3.55 5.48
CA SER A 11 -2.52 -3.43 4.09
C SER A 11 -3.03 -2.11 3.48
N GLU A 12 -2.26 -1.52 2.57
CA GLU A 12 -2.68 -0.32 1.83
C GLU A 12 -3.81 -0.64 0.84
N TYR A 13 -3.67 -1.74 0.10
CA TYR A 13 -4.71 -2.25 -0.79
C TYR A 13 -5.40 -3.46 -0.14
N VAL A 14 -6.71 -3.46 -0.15
CA VAL A 14 -7.49 -4.47 0.56
C VAL A 14 -8.40 -5.25 -0.40
N GLY A 15 -8.59 -6.52 -0.10
CA GLY A 15 -9.55 -7.36 -0.82
C GLY A 15 -11.01 -6.92 -0.57
N GLU A 16 -11.92 -7.34 -1.45
CA GLU A 16 -13.33 -6.93 -1.44
C GLU A 16 -14.03 -7.19 -0.09
N TYR A 17 -13.67 -8.27 0.62
CA TYR A 17 -14.18 -8.57 1.95
C TYR A 17 -13.96 -7.42 2.96
N PHE A 18 -12.87 -6.68 2.83
CA PHE A 18 -12.43 -5.66 3.79
C PHE A 18 -12.93 -4.24 3.46
N LYS A 19 -13.68 -4.04 2.38
CA LYS A 19 -14.18 -2.72 1.95
C LYS A 19 -15.35 -2.19 2.80
N ALA A 20 -15.31 -2.43 4.12
CA ALA A 20 -16.35 -2.03 5.07
C ALA A 20 -16.57 -0.50 5.08
N ARG A 21 -15.50 0.30 5.02
CA ARG A 21 -15.58 1.76 4.95
C ARG A 21 -16.28 2.20 3.66
N GLN A 22 -15.93 1.61 2.52
CA GLN A 22 -16.59 1.90 1.25
C GLN A 22 -18.09 1.52 1.30
N PHE A 23 -18.42 0.36 1.87
CA PHE A 23 -19.81 -0.09 2.00
C PHE A 23 -20.69 0.92 2.75
N ILE A 24 -20.19 1.50 3.86
CA ILE A 24 -21.02 2.40 4.68
C ILE A 24 -20.99 3.86 4.23
N THR A 25 -20.00 4.27 3.43
CA THR A 25 -19.86 5.68 3.02
C THR A 25 -20.15 5.92 1.54
N GLY A 26 -20.07 4.89 0.70
CA GLY A 26 -20.07 5.01 -0.75
C GLY A 26 -18.77 5.57 -1.33
N PHE A 27 -17.82 6.02 -0.50
CA PHE A 27 -16.55 6.55 -0.96
C PHE A 27 -15.63 5.42 -1.41
N THR A 28 -15.12 5.49 -2.64
CA THR A 28 -14.36 4.41 -3.30
C THR A 28 -12.84 4.57 -3.22
N GLY A 29 -12.32 5.73 -2.80
CA GLY A 29 -10.87 5.96 -2.63
C GLY A 29 -10.21 4.95 -1.69
N SER A 30 -8.94 4.63 -1.87
CA SER A 30 -8.26 3.56 -1.11
C SER A 30 -7.94 3.94 0.34
N ALA A 31 -7.82 5.22 0.66
CA ALA A 31 -7.44 5.68 2.00
C ALA A 31 -8.52 6.56 2.63
N GLY A 32 -8.89 6.26 3.89
CA GLY A 32 -9.80 7.08 4.67
C GLY A 32 -10.33 6.34 5.89
N THR A 33 -10.82 7.12 6.86
CA THR A 33 -11.43 6.61 8.09
C THR A 33 -12.80 7.23 8.27
N ALA A 34 -13.83 6.40 8.39
CA ALA A 34 -15.16 6.84 8.74
C ALA A 34 -15.35 6.82 10.25
N VAL A 35 -15.93 7.88 10.81
CA VAL A 35 -16.32 7.96 12.21
C VAL A 35 -17.82 8.25 12.28
N ILE A 36 -18.55 7.37 12.95
CA ILE A 36 -19.99 7.46 13.11
C ILE A 36 -20.31 7.71 14.59
N THR A 37 -20.96 8.81 14.88
CA THR A 37 -21.51 9.15 16.20
C THR A 37 -23.04 9.09 16.15
N LYS A 38 -23.71 9.48 17.24
CA LYS A 38 -25.17 9.58 17.26
C LYS A 38 -25.69 10.73 16.39
N ASP A 39 -24.91 11.80 16.29
CA ASP A 39 -25.34 13.07 15.75
C ASP A 39 -24.66 13.42 14.41
N MET A 40 -23.52 12.74 14.09
CA MET A 40 -22.73 13.05 12.92
C MET A 40 -22.05 11.80 12.37
N SER A 41 -21.90 11.77 11.04
CA SER A 41 -21.03 10.83 10.33
C SER A 41 -19.99 11.62 9.54
N GLY A 42 -18.72 11.28 9.71
CA GLY A 42 -17.60 11.94 9.02
C GLY A 42 -16.70 10.95 8.31
N LEU A 43 -16.09 11.41 7.22
CA LEU A 43 -15.02 10.70 6.51
C LEU A 43 -13.77 11.58 6.51
N TRP A 44 -12.69 11.08 7.06
CA TRP A 44 -11.34 11.65 6.98
C TRP A 44 -10.60 11.00 5.82
N THR A 45 -10.08 11.80 4.89
CA THR A 45 -9.22 11.33 3.81
C THR A 45 -8.18 12.39 3.45
N ASP A 46 -7.13 12.03 2.70
CA ASP A 46 -6.01 12.90 2.36
C ASP A 46 -6.16 13.59 0.99
N GLY A 47 -5.20 14.47 0.65
CA GLY A 47 -5.23 15.36 -0.51
C GLY A 47 -5.38 14.65 -1.87
N ARG A 48 -5.00 13.39 -1.96
CA ARG A 48 -5.17 12.59 -3.19
C ARG A 48 -6.64 12.39 -3.56
N TYR A 49 -7.54 12.43 -2.57
CA TYR A 49 -8.94 12.04 -2.69
C TYR A 49 -9.95 13.16 -2.45
N PHE A 50 -9.55 14.40 -2.14
CA PHE A 50 -10.49 15.47 -1.79
C PHE A 50 -11.57 15.69 -2.86
N ILE A 51 -11.17 15.79 -4.13
CA ILE A 51 -12.10 15.99 -5.25
C ILE A 51 -13.06 14.80 -5.41
N GLN A 52 -12.55 13.59 -5.32
CA GLN A 52 -13.34 12.37 -5.43
C GLN A 52 -14.32 12.25 -4.28
N ALA A 53 -13.85 12.42 -3.04
CA ALA A 53 -14.68 12.30 -1.85
C ALA A 53 -15.80 13.37 -1.83
N GLU A 54 -15.52 14.60 -2.26
CA GLU A 54 -16.52 15.66 -2.36
C GLU A 54 -17.66 15.29 -3.31
N LYS A 55 -17.34 14.68 -4.45
CA LYS A 55 -18.33 14.19 -5.43
C LYS A 55 -19.11 12.99 -4.91
N GLU A 56 -18.43 11.98 -4.37
CA GLU A 56 -19.05 10.71 -3.95
C GLU A 56 -19.87 10.84 -2.67
N LEU A 57 -19.52 11.76 -1.76
CA LEU A 57 -20.28 12.03 -0.54
C LEU A 57 -21.43 13.02 -0.73
N ALA A 58 -21.56 13.63 -1.89
CA ALA A 58 -22.61 14.63 -2.16
C ALA A 58 -24.01 14.05 -1.89
N GLY A 59 -24.76 14.67 -0.99
CA GLY A 59 -26.12 14.24 -0.61
C GLY A 59 -26.19 13.03 0.32
N SER A 60 -25.07 12.45 0.75
CA SER A 60 -25.04 11.28 1.67
C SER A 60 -25.31 11.64 3.14
N GLY A 61 -25.14 12.90 3.52
CA GLY A 61 -25.15 13.34 4.92
C GLY A 61 -23.85 13.06 5.68
N ILE A 62 -22.81 12.54 5.01
CA ILE A 62 -21.49 12.31 5.58
C ILE A 62 -20.62 13.55 5.34
N THR A 63 -20.03 14.08 6.41
CA THR A 63 -19.13 15.25 6.34
C THR A 63 -17.73 14.83 5.92
N LEU A 64 -17.18 15.50 4.90
CA LEU A 64 -15.79 15.33 4.50
C LEU A 64 -14.84 16.14 5.40
N PHE A 65 -13.90 15.47 6.04
CA PHE A 65 -12.78 16.06 6.77
C PHE A 65 -11.50 15.92 5.93
N ARG A 66 -10.96 17.05 5.46
CA ARG A 66 -9.76 17.11 4.61
C ARG A 66 -8.50 16.98 5.46
N SER A 67 -8.04 15.75 5.70
CA SER A 67 -6.89 15.49 6.57
C SER A 67 -5.63 16.23 6.12
N GLY A 68 -4.97 16.89 7.08
CA GLY A 68 -3.75 17.67 6.83
C GLY A 68 -3.97 19.11 6.42
N GLU A 69 -5.22 19.53 6.19
CA GLU A 69 -5.55 20.94 5.93
C GLU A 69 -5.60 21.74 7.25
N PRO A 70 -5.18 23.03 7.22
CA PRO A 70 -5.23 23.89 8.39
C PRO A 70 -6.63 24.00 8.99
N GLY A 71 -6.75 23.76 10.29
CA GLY A 71 -8.01 23.87 11.03
C GLY A 71 -8.92 22.64 10.93
N VAL A 72 -8.49 21.59 10.27
CA VAL A 72 -9.19 20.30 10.25
C VAL A 72 -8.62 19.39 11.32
N ASP A 73 -9.47 18.93 12.26
CA ASP A 73 -9.08 18.01 13.31
C ASP A 73 -8.71 16.64 12.72
N THR A 74 -7.71 15.97 13.29
CA THR A 74 -7.49 14.53 13.04
C THR A 74 -8.62 13.70 13.68
N VAL A 75 -8.69 12.41 13.36
CA VAL A 75 -9.66 11.50 14.00
C VAL A 75 -9.49 11.52 15.51
N GLU A 76 -8.25 11.48 16.01
CA GLU A 76 -7.94 11.49 17.43
C GLU A 76 -8.36 12.79 18.08
N GLN A 77 -8.04 13.94 17.50
CA GLN A 77 -8.44 15.27 17.99
C GLN A 77 -9.97 15.43 18.03
N PHE A 78 -10.65 14.91 17.01
CA PHE A 78 -12.09 14.87 16.97
C PHE A 78 -12.66 14.01 18.13
N LEU A 79 -12.10 12.81 18.34
CA LEU A 79 -12.52 11.93 19.44
C LEU A 79 -12.25 12.57 20.82
N GLU A 80 -11.13 13.25 21.00
CA GLU A 80 -10.81 13.98 22.24
C GLU A 80 -11.86 15.07 22.56
N LYS A 81 -12.37 15.74 21.53
CA LYS A 81 -13.38 16.80 21.68
C LYS A 81 -14.79 16.24 21.90
N GLU A 82 -15.19 15.30 21.07
CA GLU A 82 -16.58 14.86 20.94
C GLU A 82 -16.95 13.68 21.83
N LEU A 83 -15.96 12.90 22.33
CA LEU A 83 -16.27 11.77 23.21
C LEU A 83 -16.83 12.27 24.56
N PRO A 84 -18.07 11.91 24.93
CA PRO A 84 -18.63 12.31 26.21
C PRO A 84 -17.94 11.57 27.37
N ALA A 85 -18.06 12.11 28.58
CA ALA A 85 -17.61 11.41 29.77
C ALA A 85 -18.25 10.00 29.86
N LYS A 86 -17.43 9.00 30.17
CA LYS A 86 -17.78 7.57 30.17
C LYS A 86 -18.26 7.05 28.82
N GLY A 87 -17.88 7.73 27.73
CA GLY A 87 -18.18 7.32 26.37
C GLY A 87 -17.43 6.05 25.96
N VAL A 88 -17.90 5.41 24.90
CA VAL A 88 -17.28 4.19 24.35
C VAL A 88 -16.82 4.44 22.91
N ILE A 89 -15.55 4.22 22.64
CA ILE A 89 -15.02 4.19 21.28
C ILE A 89 -15.11 2.76 20.75
N GLY A 90 -15.93 2.54 19.71
CA GLY A 90 -16.12 1.22 19.10
C GLY A 90 -15.36 1.09 17.78
N PHE A 91 -14.78 -0.08 17.53
CA PHE A 91 -14.14 -0.44 16.24
C PHE A 91 -13.98 -1.97 16.15
N ASP A 92 -13.74 -2.49 14.95
CA ASP A 92 -13.28 -3.88 14.81
C ASP A 92 -11.77 -3.92 15.11
N GLY A 93 -11.39 -4.55 16.23
CA GLY A 93 -9.98 -4.63 16.65
C GLY A 93 -9.06 -5.37 15.68
N ARG A 94 -9.61 -6.02 14.67
CA ARG A 94 -8.83 -6.68 13.60
C ARG A 94 -8.41 -5.70 12.50
N THR A 95 -9.13 -4.60 12.32
CA THR A 95 -8.86 -3.58 11.29
C THR A 95 -8.13 -2.35 11.80
N VAL A 96 -7.72 -2.33 13.07
CA VAL A 96 -7.02 -1.22 13.70
C VAL A 96 -5.69 -1.72 14.25
N GLY A 97 -4.58 -1.09 13.86
CA GLY A 97 -3.23 -1.41 14.36
C GLY A 97 -3.06 -1.09 15.85
N VAL A 98 -2.04 -1.68 16.46
CA VAL A 98 -1.78 -1.54 17.91
C VAL A 98 -1.56 -0.08 18.30
N THR A 99 -0.76 0.67 17.57
CA THR A 99 -0.46 2.09 17.85
C THR A 99 -1.73 2.92 17.93
N ILE A 100 -2.60 2.82 16.94
CA ILE A 100 -3.86 3.56 16.87
C ILE A 100 -4.85 3.04 17.91
N GLY A 101 -4.95 1.73 18.11
CA GLY A 101 -5.83 1.11 19.11
C GLY A 101 -5.47 1.53 20.53
N LYS A 102 -4.17 1.65 20.87
CA LYS A 102 -3.68 2.20 22.12
C LYS A 102 -4.06 3.68 22.29
N ARG A 103 -3.93 4.47 21.20
CA ARG A 103 -4.32 5.87 21.23
C ARG A 103 -5.82 6.05 21.50
N TYR A 104 -6.67 5.25 20.86
CA TYR A 104 -8.11 5.25 21.13
C TYR A 104 -8.43 4.83 22.57
N ALA A 105 -7.72 3.83 23.10
CA ALA A 105 -7.88 3.41 24.49
C ALA A 105 -7.50 4.52 25.47
N GLN A 106 -6.40 5.23 25.24
CA GLN A 106 -5.96 6.38 26.04
C GLN A 106 -7.00 7.51 26.03
N ILE A 107 -7.50 7.90 24.85
CA ILE A 107 -8.53 8.93 24.73
C ILE A 107 -9.79 8.54 25.51
N ALA A 108 -10.21 7.28 25.42
CA ALA A 108 -11.36 6.79 26.18
C ALA A 108 -11.12 6.85 27.70
N GLU A 109 -9.93 6.43 28.17
CA GLU A 109 -9.55 6.45 29.59
C GLU A 109 -9.52 7.87 30.15
N GLU A 110 -8.99 8.85 29.44
CA GLU A 110 -8.99 10.27 29.81
C GLU A 110 -10.42 10.82 30.05
N LYS A 111 -11.40 10.25 29.35
CA LYS A 111 -12.84 10.54 29.54
C LYS A 111 -13.54 9.59 30.52
N GLN A 112 -12.81 8.76 31.27
CA GLN A 112 -13.35 7.71 32.13
C GLN A 112 -14.26 6.71 31.40
N GLY A 113 -14.06 6.56 30.09
CA GLY A 113 -14.76 5.67 29.17
C GLY A 113 -14.02 4.37 28.92
N SER A 114 -14.31 3.73 27.80
CA SER A 114 -13.69 2.47 27.40
C SER A 114 -13.64 2.31 25.87
N VAL A 115 -12.88 1.32 25.41
CA VAL A 115 -12.92 0.87 24.00
C VAL A 115 -13.71 -0.44 23.87
N SER A 116 -14.44 -0.60 22.77
CA SER A 116 -15.13 -1.82 22.39
C SER A 116 -14.61 -2.28 21.01
N TYR A 117 -13.79 -3.34 21.02
CA TYR A 117 -13.04 -3.78 19.81
C TYR A 117 -13.33 -5.22 19.38
N HIS A 118 -14.29 -5.89 20.02
CA HIS A 118 -14.62 -7.31 19.74
C HIS A 118 -15.71 -7.51 18.69
N SER A 119 -16.28 -6.45 18.15
CA SER A 119 -17.47 -6.53 17.29
C SER A 119 -17.27 -5.82 15.96
N ASP A 120 -17.38 -6.58 14.88
CA ASP A 120 -17.57 -6.07 13.53
C ASP A 120 -19.05 -5.69 13.35
N LEU A 121 -19.38 -4.42 13.59
CA LEU A 121 -20.75 -3.94 13.44
C LEU A 121 -21.16 -3.84 11.96
N ILE A 122 -20.19 -3.58 11.08
CA ILE A 122 -20.47 -3.47 9.65
C ILE A 122 -20.81 -4.85 9.07
N GLY A 123 -20.08 -5.88 9.47
CA GLY A 123 -20.39 -7.26 9.07
C GLY A 123 -21.78 -7.75 9.48
N ARG A 124 -22.40 -7.14 10.50
CA ARG A 124 -23.77 -7.47 10.91
C ARG A 124 -24.85 -6.92 9.98
N ILE A 125 -24.54 -5.86 9.24
CA ILE A 125 -25.51 -5.19 8.33
C ILE A 125 -25.16 -5.40 6.86
N TRP A 126 -23.96 -5.85 6.53
CA TRP A 126 -23.53 -6.12 5.18
C TRP A 126 -23.86 -7.58 4.79
N ASN A 127 -25.11 -7.81 4.42
CA ASN A 127 -25.65 -9.15 4.18
C ASN A 127 -25.03 -9.89 3.00
N ASP A 128 -24.61 -9.17 1.97
CA ASP A 128 -23.98 -9.66 0.74
C ASP A 128 -22.45 -9.45 0.73
N ARG A 129 -21.84 -9.35 1.91
CA ARG A 129 -20.38 -9.19 2.04
C ARG A 129 -19.66 -10.30 1.29
N PRO A 130 -18.70 -9.96 0.39
CA PRO A 130 -17.88 -10.96 -0.30
C PRO A 130 -17.19 -11.92 0.67
N GLN A 131 -16.89 -13.13 0.20
CA GLN A 131 -16.10 -14.07 0.98
C GLN A 131 -14.62 -13.65 1.03
N LEU A 132 -13.87 -14.17 2.02
CA LEU A 132 -12.42 -14.03 2.00
C LEU A 132 -11.85 -14.62 0.70
N PRO A 133 -10.85 -13.97 0.10
CA PRO A 133 -10.29 -14.42 -1.16
C PRO A 133 -9.62 -15.80 -1.03
N MET A 134 -9.67 -16.55 -2.13
CA MET A 134 -9.14 -17.92 -2.24
C MET A 134 -8.17 -18.03 -3.42
N GLY A 135 -7.37 -16.99 -3.66
CA GLY A 135 -6.33 -16.96 -4.67
C GLY A 135 -5.29 -18.08 -4.44
N LYS A 136 -4.77 -18.67 -5.52
CA LYS A 136 -3.71 -19.66 -5.41
C LYS A 136 -2.37 -18.99 -5.14
N ALA A 137 -1.61 -19.61 -4.22
CA ALA A 137 -0.22 -19.25 -3.98
C ALA A 137 0.69 -19.88 -5.04
N PHE A 138 1.83 -19.26 -5.26
CA PHE A 138 2.91 -19.79 -6.10
C PHE A 138 4.27 -19.39 -5.51
N LEU A 139 5.32 -20.12 -5.88
CA LEU A 139 6.69 -19.81 -5.44
C LEU A 139 7.36 -18.78 -6.34
N LEU A 140 8.08 -17.86 -5.74
CA LEU A 140 9.10 -17.08 -6.42
C LEU A 140 10.40 -17.89 -6.41
N ASP A 141 10.77 -18.43 -7.57
CA ASP A 141 12.01 -19.20 -7.75
C ASP A 141 13.23 -18.36 -7.34
N GLU A 142 14.20 -18.97 -6.67
CA GLU A 142 15.44 -18.34 -6.20
C GLU A 142 16.24 -17.67 -7.35
N LYS A 143 16.12 -18.17 -8.58
CA LYS A 143 16.73 -17.52 -9.77
C LYS A 143 16.19 -16.09 -10.00
N TYR A 144 14.98 -15.80 -9.51
CA TYR A 144 14.38 -14.47 -9.54
C TYR A 144 14.60 -13.71 -8.24
N GLY A 145 14.35 -14.36 -7.08
CA GLY A 145 14.46 -13.72 -5.76
C GLY A 145 15.89 -13.60 -5.22
N GLY A 146 16.83 -14.39 -5.74
CA GLY A 146 18.26 -14.30 -5.39
C GLY A 146 18.63 -14.83 -4.00
N GLU A 147 17.66 -15.16 -3.14
CA GLU A 147 17.90 -15.65 -1.78
C GLU A 147 16.84 -16.67 -1.38
N SER A 148 17.27 -17.77 -0.76
CA SER A 148 16.37 -18.83 -0.29
C SER A 148 15.58 -18.43 0.96
N THR A 149 14.40 -19.03 1.16
CA THR A 149 13.61 -18.90 2.39
C THR A 149 14.42 -19.25 3.64
N ALA A 150 15.24 -20.28 3.60
CA ALA A 150 16.09 -20.68 4.73
C ALA A 150 17.10 -19.59 5.12
N SER A 151 17.73 -18.93 4.13
CA SER A 151 18.67 -17.83 4.36
C SER A 151 17.96 -16.63 4.98
N LYS A 152 16.80 -16.23 4.45
CA LYS A 152 16.00 -15.11 4.98
C LYS A 152 15.55 -15.37 6.41
N LEU A 153 15.03 -16.57 6.70
CA LEU A 153 14.64 -16.97 8.06
C LEU A 153 15.82 -16.91 9.04
N GLN A 154 17.02 -17.32 8.60
CA GLN A 154 18.20 -17.22 9.46
C GLN A 154 18.53 -15.76 9.79
N ARG A 155 18.49 -14.85 8.82
CA ARG A 155 18.70 -13.41 9.04
C ARG A 155 17.70 -12.83 10.04
N VAL A 156 16.42 -13.20 9.94
CA VAL A 156 15.37 -12.78 10.86
C VAL A 156 15.63 -13.34 12.27
N ARG A 157 15.97 -14.62 12.39
CA ARG A 157 16.34 -15.23 13.68
C ARG A 157 17.54 -14.57 14.34
N ASP A 158 18.54 -14.16 13.55
CA ASP A 158 19.69 -13.42 14.07
C ASP A 158 19.27 -12.05 14.65
N LYS A 159 18.29 -11.38 14.02
CA LYS A 159 17.69 -10.16 14.57
C LYS A 159 16.88 -10.43 15.83
N MET A 160 16.03 -11.46 15.84
CA MET A 160 15.28 -11.87 17.03
C MET A 160 16.23 -12.14 18.21
N LYS A 161 17.35 -12.81 17.98
CA LYS A 161 18.36 -13.08 19.01
C LYS A 161 18.99 -11.80 19.55
N ASN A 162 19.26 -10.83 18.70
CA ASN A 162 19.82 -9.53 19.13
C ASN A 162 18.84 -8.77 20.02
N GLU A 163 17.52 -8.91 19.77
CA GLU A 163 16.44 -8.33 20.58
C GLU A 163 16.02 -9.22 21.76
N SER A 164 16.67 -10.38 21.93
CA SER A 164 16.29 -11.40 22.93
C SER A 164 14.83 -11.82 22.80
N ALA A 165 14.31 -11.91 21.58
CA ALA A 165 12.95 -12.30 21.28
C ALA A 165 12.88 -13.82 21.00
N ASP A 166 11.95 -14.48 21.66
CA ASP A 166 11.67 -15.93 21.45
C ASP A 166 10.72 -16.17 20.28
N ILE A 167 9.85 -15.17 20.02
CA ILE A 167 8.80 -15.25 19.01
C ILE A 167 8.79 -13.92 18.23
N HIS A 168 8.73 -14.03 16.88
CA HIS A 168 8.40 -12.89 16.04
C HIS A 168 7.02 -13.07 15.42
N LEU A 169 6.08 -12.17 15.74
CA LEU A 169 4.72 -12.17 15.21
C LEU A 169 4.63 -11.22 14.03
N LEU A 170 4.43 -11.78 12.84
CA LEU A 170 4.24 -11.06 11.58
C LEU A 170 2.77 -11.08 11.16
N SER A 171 2.24 -9.93 10.82
CA SER A 171 0.94 -9.79 10.17
C SER A 171 1.02 -9.09 8.81
N SER A 172 2.07 -8.33 8.51
CA SER A 172 2.21 -7.67 7.20
C SER A 172 2.43 -8.70 6.09
N LEU A 173 1.55 -8.66 5.09
CA LEU A 173 1.47 -9.68 4.04
C LEU A 173 2.69 -9.65 3.12
N ASP A 174 3.22 -8.48 2.83
CA ASP A 174 4.40 -8.32 1.98
C ASP A 174 5.69 -8.80 2.67
N ASP A 175 5.83 -8.63 3.99
CA ASP A 175 6.93 -9.18 4.77
C ASP A 175 6.89 -10.70 4.77
N ILE A 176 5.71 -11.29 5.00
CA ILE A 176 5.50 -12.74 4.94
C ILE A 176 5.80 -13.29 3.54
N ALA A 177 5.29 -12.64 2.50
CA ALA A 177 5.50 -13.05 1.12
C ALA A 177 6.98 -12.99 0.71
N TRP A 178 7.70 -11.93 1.15
CA TRP A 178 9.13 -11.81 0.92
C TRP A 178 9.92 -12.89 1.67
N LEU A 179 9.62 -13.08 2.96
CA LEU A 179 10.34 -14.01 3.83
C LEU A 179 10.23 -15.45 3.35
N LEU A 180 9.03 -15.86 2.92
CA LEU A 180 8.74 -17.22 2.50
C LEU A 180 8.93 -17.48 0.99
N ASN A 181 9.30 -16.48 0.20
CA ASN A 181 9.32 -16.53 -1.27
C ASN A 181 7.99 -17.03 -1.88
N ILE A 182 6.87 -16.69 -1.25
CA ILE A 182 5.52 -17.04 -1.70
C ILE A 182 4.84 -15.79 -2.26
N ARG A 183 4.13 -15.96 -3.36
CA ARG A 183 3.25 -14.96 -3.94
C ARG A 183 1.85 -15.54 -4.08
N GLY A 184 0.85 -14.73 -4.30
CA GLY A 184 -0.53 -15.18 -4.49
C GLY A 184 -1.42 -14.11 -5.08
N ASN A 185 -2.73 -14.35 -5.13
CA ASN A 185 -3.68 -13.49 -5.81
C ASN A 185 -4.88 -13.14 -4.90
N ASP A 186 -4.65 -12.94 -3.62
CA ASP A 186 -5.73 -12.59 -2.68
C ASP A 186 -6.12 -11.12 -2.73
N ILE A 187 -5.20 -10.25 -3.15
CA ILE A 187 -5.43 -8.81 -3.27
C ILE A 187 -5.17 -8.40 -4.71
N ALA A 188 -6.09 -7.65 -5.28
CA ALA A 188 -5.93 -7.13 -6.64
C ALA A 188 -4.64 -6.30 -6.74
N TYR A 189 -3.87 -6.52 -7.78
CA TYR A 189 -2.59 -5.86 -8.06
C TYR A 189 -1.46 -6.14 -7.07
N CYS A 190 -1.72 -6.82 -5.96
CA CYS A 190 -0.70 -7.17 -4.98
C CYS A 190 -0.54 -8.68 -4.94
N PRO A 191 0.63 -9.24 -5.32
CA PRO A 191 0.81 -10.69 -5.41
C PRO A 191 1.01 -11.33 -4.02
N LEU A 192 0.01 -11.21 -3.16
CA LEU A 192 0.04 -11.57 -1.75
C LEU A 192 -0.97 -12.67 -1.40
N VAL A 193 -0.72 -13.36 -0.29
CA VAL A 193 -1.62 -14.34 0.33
C VAL A 193 -2.00 -13.85 1.72
N LEU A 194 -3.28 -13.88 2.05
CA LEU A 194 -3.74 -13.59 3.42
C LEU A 194 -3.18 -14.64 4.39
N ALA A 195 -2.29 -14.21 5.26
CA ALA A 195 -1.62 -15.06 6.24
C ALA A 195 -1.10 -14.27 7.44
N TYR A 196 -0.94 -14.97 8.57
CA TYR A 196 -0.11 -14.51 9.68
C TYR A 196 1.05 -15.49 9.84
N LEU A 197 2.13 -15.03 10.47
CA LEU A 197 3.30 -15.87 10.71
C LEU A 197 3.79 -15.71 12.15
N MET A 198 4.14 -16.82 12.76
CA MET A 198 4.91 -16.84 14.01
C MET A 198 6.24 -17.55 13.74
N VAL A 199 7.34 -16.81 13.88
CA VAL A 199 8.70 -17.33 13.73
C VAL A 199 9.26 -17.61 15.11
N TYR A 200 9.72 -18.85 15.31
CA TYR A 200 10.41 -19.32 16.50
C TYR A 200 11.87 -19.66 16.16
N GLU A 201 12.68 -19.97 17.16
CA GLU A 201 14.08 -20.33 16.97
C GLU A 201 14.26 -21.48 15.96
N ASP A 202 13.47 -22.56 16.10
CA ASP A 202 13.62 -23.80 15.29
C ASP A 202 12.46 -24.08 14.35
N SER A 203 11.36 -23.35 14.40
CA SER A 203 10.14 -23.63 13.66
C SER A 203 9.48 -22.34 13.18
N VAL A 204 8.51 -22.51 12.30
CA VAL A 204 7.65 -21.42 11.81
C VAL A 204 6.22 -21.93 11.69
N GLU A 205 5.26 -21.16 12.16
CA GLU A 205 3.84 -21.44 11.99
C GLU A 205 3.23 -20.40 11.05
N LEU A 206 2.68 -20.87 9.92
CA LEU A 206 1.98 -20.07 8.92
C LEU A 206 0.47 -20.25 9.10
N TYR A 207 -0.23 -19.19 9.49
CA TYR A 207 -1.68 -19.21 9.66
C TYR A 207 -2.36 -18.72 8.39
N ALA A 208 -2.81 -19.66 7.56
CA ALA A 208 -3.44 -19.41 6.27
C ALA A 208 -4.45 -20.52 5.92
N ASP A 209 -5.24 -20.30 4.87
CA ASP A 209 -6.08 -21.35 4.33
C ASP A 209 -5.22 -22.31 3.47
N GLU A 210 -5.00 -23.54 3.94
CA GLU A 210 -4.14 -24.52 3.28
C GLU A 210 -4.58 -24.82 1.83
N ARG A 211 -5.85 -24.67 1.51
CA ARG A 211 -6.40 -24.89 0.16
C ARG A 211 -5.83 -23.95 -0.90
N LYS A 212 -5.19 -22.86 -0.49
CA LYS A 212 -4.52 -21.91 -1.40
C LYS A 212 -3.19 -22.42 -1.94
N PHE A 213 -2.57 -23.37 -1.26
CA PHE A 213 -1.21 -23.81 -1.54
C PHE A 213 -1.20 -25.06 -2.43
N PRO A 214 -0.68 -24.98 -3.68
CA PRO A 214 -0.39 -26.13 -4.50
C PRO A 214 0.70 -27.02 -3.87
N GLU A 215 0.84 -28.25 -4.37
CA GLU A 215 1.73 -29.27 -3.82
C GLU A 215 3.21 -28.83 -3.77
N ASP A 216 3.68 -28.17 -4.81
CA ASP A 216 5.04 -27.63 -4.88
C ASP A 216 5.31 -26.57 -3.80
N VAL A 217 4.33 -25.70 -3.49
CA VAL A 217 4.42 -24.74 -2.39
C VAL A 217 4.41 -25.45 -1.04
N LEU A 218 3.54 -26.44 -0.86
CA LEU A 218 3.48 -27.23 0.38
C LEU A 218 4.80 -27.97 0.65
N ASP A 219 5.42 -28.52 -0.38
CA ASP A 219 6.71 -29.22 -0.27
C ASP A 219 7.83 -28.26 0.13
N GLU A 220 7.87 -27.05 -0.45
CA GLU A 220 8.88 -26.04 -0.08
C GLU A 220 8.68 -25.54 1.36
N LEU A 221 7.43 -25.30 1.79
CA LEU A 221 7.12 -24.94 3.17
C LEU A 221 7.59 -26.03 4.15
N LYS A 222 7.28 -27.30 3.86
CA LYS A 222 7.68 -28.43 4.67
C LYS A 222 9.20 -28.59 4.75
N LYS A 223 9.91 -28.41 3.64
CA LYS A 223 11.38 -28.41 3.57
C LYS A 223 12.00 -27.38 4.52
N ASN A 224 11.38 -26.20 4.64
CA ASN A 224 11.80 -25.12 5.54
C ASN A 224 11.20 -25.23 6.96
N ARG A 225 10.60 -26.37 7.34
CA ARG A 225 9.96 -26.62 8.65
C ARG A 225 8.88 -25.62 8.99
N ILE A 226 8.09 -25.18 7.99
CA ILE A 226 6.97 -24.30 8.13
C ILE A 226 5.70 -25.14 8.24
N CYS A 227 4.95 -24.98 9.33
CA CYS A 227 3.71 -25.70 9.58
C CYS A 227 2.52 -24.78 9.28
N ILE A 228 1.61 -25.22 8.40
CA ILE A 228 0.39 -24.48 8.12
C ILE A 228 -0.64 -24.76 9.21
N LYS A 229 -1.31 -23.69 9.66
CA LYS A 229 -2.42 -23.70 10.61
C LYS A 229 -3.61 -22.95 10.01
N PRO A 230 -4.85 -23.25 10.43
CA PRO A 230 -6.01 -22.48 9.98
C PRO A 230 -5.86 -20.99 10.26
N TYR A 231 -6.24 -20.16 9.30
CA TYR A 231 -6.03 -18.70 9.31
C TYR A 231 -6.44 -18.01 10.61
N ASN A 232 -7.63 -18.34 11.12
CA ASN A 232 -8.16 -17.70 12.33
C ASN A 232 -7.58 -18.26 13.65
N ASP A 233 -6.85 -19.38 13.59
CA ASP A 233 -6.26 -19.99 14.79
C ASP A 233 -5.16 -19.13 15.41
N ILE A 234 -4.63 -18.15 14.68
CA ILE A 234 -3.67 -17.18 15.20
C ILE A 234 -4.20 -16.47 16.47
N TYR A 235 -5.50 -16.13 16.53
CA TYR A 235 -6.09 -15.46 17.69
C TYR A 235 -6.15 -16.35 18.95
N ALA A 236 -6.18 -17.67 18.76
CA ALA A 236 -6.06 -18.63 19.85
C ALA A 236 -4.59 -18.92 20.20
N ALA A 237 -3.73 -18.98 19.18
CA ALA A 237 -2.31 -19.25 19.37
C ALA A 237 -1.64 -18.16 20.22
N VAL A 238 -1.89 -16.88 19.95
CA VAL A 238 -1.32 -15.79 20.74
C VAL A 238 -1.78 -15.79 22.19
N LYS A 239 -2.98 -16.33 22.51
CA LYS A 239 -3.46 -16.48 23.90
C LYS A 239 -2.71 -17.54 24.69
N ASN A 240 -2.10 -18.49 24.00
CA ASN A 240 -1.41 -19.63 24.59
C ASN A 240 0.11 -19.44 24.65
N ILE A 241 0.63 -18.24 24.34
CA ILE A 241 2.05 -17.93 24.46
C ILE A 241 2.45 -18.03 25.94
N ASP A 242 3.60 -18.66 26.20
CA ASP A 242 4.16 -18.74 27.55
C ASP A 242 4.41 -17.34 28.11
N PRO A 243 3.86 -16.97 29.28
CA PRO A 243 4.10 -15.68 29.90
C PRO A 243 5.58 -15.30 30.12
N ALA A 244 6.48 -16.29 30.12
CA ALA A 244 7.91 -16.05 30.24
C ALA A 244 8.58 -15.66 28.91
N SER A 245 7.88 -15.78 27.78
CA SER A 245 8.42 -15.48 26.46
C SER A 245 8.56 -13.98 26.20
N VAL A 246 9.47 -13.65 25.28
CA VAL A 246 9.62 -12.31 24.69
C VAL A 246 9.12 -12.36 23.26
N ILE A 247 8.15 -11.51 22.92
CA ILE A 247 7.60 -11.39 21.56
C ILE A 247 8.06 -10.10 20.88
N LEU A 248 8.52 -10.22 19.66
CA LEU A 248 8.82 -9.11 18.74
C LEU A 248 7.63 -8.88 17.83
N LEU A 249 7.14 -7.67 17.70
CA LEU A 249 6.08 -7.31 16.78
C LEU A 249 6.16 -5.83 16.36
N ASP A 250 5.63 -5.55 15.18
CA ASP A 250 5.44 -4.19 14.69
C ASP A 250 4.05 -3.67 15.09
N PRO A 251 3.97 -2.63 15.94
CA PRO A 251 2.69 -2.13 16.44
C PRO A 251 1.84 -1.42 15.38
N ASP A 252 2.44 -1.03 14.24
CA ASP A 252 1.72 -0.43 13.13
C ASP A 252 1.16 -1.48 12.15
N ARG A 253 1.64 -2.73 12.22
CA ARG A 253 1.21 -3.84 11.38
C ARG A 253 0.35 -4.86 12.11
N VAL A 254 0.66 -5.18 13.35
CA VAL A 254 -0.15 -6.11 14.14
C VAL A 254 -1.47 -5.44 14.55
N ASN A 255 -2.59 -6.14 14.34
CA ASN A 255 -3.88 -5.61 14.72
C ASN A 255 -4.13 -5.63 16.26
N TYR A 256 -4.93 -4.70 16.72
CA TYR A 256 -5.20 -4.48 18.14
C TYR A 256 -5.81 -5.71 18.84
N MET A 257 -6.63 -6.49 18.14
CA MET A 257 -7.22 -7.69 18.71
C MET A 257 -6.18 -8.78 19.00
N LEU A 258 -5.21 -9.00 18.10
CA LEU A 258 -4.09 -9.91 18.36
C LEU A 258 -3.28 -9.46 19.58
N TYR A 259 -2.90 -8.18 19.60
CA TYR A 259 -2.14 -7.59 20.70
C TYR A 259 -2.85 -7.79 22.05
N ARG A 260 -4.16 -7.53 22.11
CA ARG A 260 -4.96 -7.65 23.35
C ARG A 260 -5.18 -9.11 23.79
N ASN A 261 -4.91 -10.06 22.91
CA ASN A 261 -4.96 -11.48 23.21
C ASN A 261 -3.64 -12.03 23.79
N ILE A 262 -2.52 -11.28 23.69
CA ILE A 262 -1.23 -11.69 24.28
C ILE A 262 -1.38 -11.73 25.82
N PRO A 263 -0.96 -12.82 26.49
CA PRO A 263 -1.10 -12.95 27.92
C PRO A 263 -0.35 -11.88 28.72
N ASN A 264 -0.92 -11.47 29.86
CA ASN A 264 -0.20 -10.66 30.81
C ASN A 264 1.05 -11.41 31.30
N GLY A 265 2.20 -10.72 31.31
CA GLY A 265 3.49 -11.32 31.68
C GLY A 265 4.42 -11.56 30.50
N VAL A 266 3.90 -11.78 29.29
CA VAL A 266 4.71 -11.79 28.08
C VAL A 266 5.36 -10.42 27.87
N LYS A 267 6.68 -10.40 27.73
CA LYS A 267 7.40 -9.18 27.38
C LYS A 267 7.23 -8.89 25.88
N ILE A 268 6.77 -7.70 25.54
CA ILE A 268 6.58 -7.28 24.15
C ILE A 268 7.67 -6.27 23.77
N THR A 269 8.42 -6.58 22.71
CA THR A 269 9.34 -5.65 22.03
C THR A 269 8.61 -5.08 20.83
N GLU A 270 8.25 -3.81 20.91
CA GLU A 270 7.53 -3.09 19.84
C GLU A 270 8.55 -2.35 18.97
N GLN A 271 8.69 -2.74 17.72
CA GLN A 271 9.53 -2.09 16.72
C GLN A 271 9.09 -2.47 15.30
N GLU A 272 9.54 -1.71 14.31
CA GLU A 272 9.34 -2.05 12.90
C GLU A 272 9.88 -3.45 12.59
N ASN A 273 9.15 -4.20 11.76
CA ASN A 273 9.59 -5.53 11.34
C ASN A 273 10.98 -5.48 10.69
N PRO A 274 11.93 -6.33 11.07
CA PRO A 274 13.27 -6.35 10.45
C PRO A 274 13.22 -6.63 8.94
N GLU A 275 12.20 -7.31 8.45
CA GLU A 275 11.95 -7.62 7.04
C GLU A 275 11.79 -6.35 6.20
N VAL A 276 11.22 -5.27 6.75
CA VAL A 276 10.99 -4.01 6.04
C VAL A 276 12.26 -3.48 5.39
N LEU A 277 13.32 -3.34 6.18
CA LEU A 277 14.62 -2.88 5.66
C LEU A 277 15.32 -3.97 4.83
N MET A 278 15.19 -5.25 5.23
CA MET A 278 15.83 -6.37 4.52
C MET A 278 15.33 -6.52 3.09
N LYS A 279 14.01 -6.32 2.83
CA LYS A 279 13.44 -6.39 1.48
C LYS A 279 13.62 -5.10 0.68
N CYS A 280 13.70 -3.96 1.37
CA CYS A 280 13.90 -2.67 0.72
C CYS A 280 15.29 -2.56 0.07
N ILE A 281 16.32 -3.13 0.69
CA ILE A 281 17.68 -3.21 0.12
C ILE A 281 17.77 -4.44 -0.77
N LYS A 282 17.64 -4.24 -2.08
CA LYS A 282 17.60 -5.33 -3.06
C LYS A 282 18.97 -6.01 -3.19
N ASN A 283 18.96 -7.33 -3.33
CA ASN A 283 20.16 -8.08 -3.68
C ASN A 283 20.52 -7.90 -5.17
N ASP A 284 21.70 -8.33 -5.57
CA ASP A 284 22.19 -8.12 -6.94
C ASP A 284 21.32 -8.81 -8.00
N THR A 285 20.71 -9.97 -7.67
CA THR A 285 19.80 -10.68 -8.57
C THR A 285 18.50 -9.89 -8.78
N GLU A 286 17.91 -9.36 -7.71
CA GLU A 286 16.72 -8.51 -7.77
C GLU A 286 16.99 -7.23 -8.57
N ILE A 287 18.16 -6.59 -8.39
CA ILE A 287 18.55 -5.41 -9.16
C ILE A 287 18.67 -5.72 -10.67
N GLU A 288 19.37 -6.78 -11.04
CA GLU A 288 19.54 -7.15 -12.46
C GLU A 288 18.23 -7.58 -13.09
N ASN A 289 17.37 -8.25 -12.35
CA ASN A 289 16.05 -8.63 -12.83
C ASN A 289 15.11 -7.42 -12.97
N THR A 290 15.12 -6.49 -12.00
CA THR A 290 14.34 -5.25 -12.10
C THR A 290 14.69 -4.46 -13.36
N LYS A 291 15.97 -4.38 -13.75
CA LYS A 291 16.38 -3.77 -15.03
C LYS A 291 15.74 -4.46 -16.23
N LYS A 292 15.63 -5.80 -16.21
CA LYS A 292 14.97 -6.57 -17.29
C LYS A 292 13.47 -6.31 -17.33
N ALA A 293 12.80 -6.29 -16.16
CA ALA A 293 11.36 -5.96 -16.06
C ALA A 293 11.08 -4.56 -16.65
N HIS A 294 11.88 -3.56 -16.27
CA HIS A 294 11.74 -2.19 -16.79
C HIS A 294 12.02 -2.09 -18.28
N LEU A 295 12.95 -2.89 -18.83
CA LEU A 295 13.18 -2.93 -20.28
C LEU A 295 11.96 -3.51 -21.02
N LYS A 296 11.36 -4.60 -20.53
CA LYS A 296 10.14 -5.19 -21.10
C LYS A 296 8.98 -4.18 -21.07
N ASP A 297 8.78 -3.52 -19.95
CA ASP A 297 7.73 -2.54 -19.78
C ASP A 297 7.97 -1.27 -20.64
N ALA A 298 9.20 -0.80 -20.73
CA ALA A 298 9.57 0.31 -21.61
C ALA A 298 9.25 0.00 -23.09
N VAL A 299 9.45 -1.24 -23.54
CA VAL A 299 9.06 -1.68 -24.89
C VAL A 299 7.54 -1.61 -25.07
N ALA A 300 6.77 -2.14 -24.10
CA ALA A 300 5.31 -2.10 -24.14
C ALA A 300 4.79 -0.65 -24.18
N HIS A 301 5.31 0.20 -23.30
CA HIS A 301 4.93 1.60 -23.21
C HIS A 301 5.31 2.40 -24.46
N THR A 302 6.50 2.17 -25.04
CA THR A 302 6.92 2.80 -26.30
C THR A 302 6.01 2.40 -27.45
N ARG A 303 5.63 1.12 -27.55
CA ARG A 303 4.66 0.63 -28.56
C ARG A 303 3.30 1.30 -28.39
N PHE A 304 2.86 1.49 -27.15
CA PHE A 304 1.61 2.19 -26.83
C PHE A 304 1.68 3.66 -27.28
N MET A 305 2.74 4.38 -26.95
CA MET A 305 2.90 5.79 -27.36
C MET A 305 2.91 5.93 -28.88
N PHE A 306 3.57 5.02 -29.59
CA PHE A 306 3.57 4.99 -31.04
C PHE A 306 2.15 4.73 -31.59
N TRP A 307 1.46 3.71 -31.07
CA TRP A 307 0.09 3.40 -31.46
C TRP A 307 -0.85 4.59 -31.22
N LEU A 308 -0.78 5.21 -30.04
CA LEU A 308 -1.62 6.36 -29.70
C LEU A 308 -1.46 7.48 -30.73
N LYS A 309 -0.22 7.87 -31.02
CA LYS A 309 0.09 8.94 -32.00
C LYS A 309 -0.33 8.63 -33.43
N GLN A 310 -0.40 7.36 -33.81
CA GLN A 310 -0.85 6.96 -35.15
C GLN A 310 -2.38 6.85 -35.27
N THR A 311 -3.05 6.62 -34.15
CA THR A 311 -4.48 6.29 -34.16
C THR A 311 -5.35 7.48 -33.77
N ILE A 312 -4.82 8.44 -32.96
CA ILE A 312 -5.57 9.63 -32.58
C ILE A 312 -5.98 10.44 -33.83
N GLY A 313 -7.21 10.95 -33.84
CA GLY A 313 -7.75 11.67 -35.01
C GLY A 313 -8.25 10.75 -36.13
N SER A 314 -8.11 9.42 -36.00
CA SER A 314 -8.76 8.48 -36.91
C SER A 314 -10.25 8.28 -36.58
N ASP A 315 -11.00 7.58 -37.43
CA ASP A 315 -12.41 7.27 -37.22
C ASP A 315 -12.68 6.36 -35.99
N ASN A 316 -11.63 5.84 -35.35
CA ASN A 316 -11.73 5.00 -34.16
C ASN A 316 -11.69 5.87 -32.91
N ALA A 317 -12.79 5.93 -32.19
CA ALA A 317 -12.86 6.62 -30.91
C ALA A 317 -11.98 5.90 -29.86
N ILE A 318 -10.94 6.59 -29.38
CA ILE A 318 -10.12 6.14 -28.26
C ILE A 318 -10.67 6.81 -27.00
N THR A 319 -10.81 6.03 -25.91
CA THR A 319 -11.19 6.53 -24.59
C THR A 319 -10.08 6.24 -23.59
N GLU A 320 -10.16 6.83 -22.39
CA GLU A 320 -9.22 6.55 -21.30
C GLU A 320 -9.14 5.06 -20.98
N ILE A 321 -10.28 4.36 -20.88
CA ILE A 321 -10.33 2.91 -20.65
C ILE A 321 -9.69 2.17 -21.82
N SER A 322 -10.09 2.46 -23.06
CA SER A 322 -9.53 1.74 -24.21
C SER A 322 -8.04 2.01 -24.45
N ALA A 323 -7.54 3.18 -24.04
CA ALA A 323 -6.11 3.49 -24.06
C ALA A 323 -5.35 2.66 -23.00
N SER A 324 -5.90 2.57 -21.78
CA SER A 324 -5.37 1.71 -20.71
C SER A 324 -5.34 0.24 -21.13
N ASP A 325 -6.46 -0.29 -21.64
CA ASP A 325 -6.55 -1.68 -22.12
C ASP A 325 -5.54 -1.97 -23.25
N LYS A 326 -5.29 -0.97 -24.10
CA LYS A 326 -4.31 -1.11 -25.18
C LYS A 326 -2.88 -1.21 -24.64
N LEU A 327 -2.52 -0.37 -23.68
CA LEU A 327 -1.20 -0.46 -23.03
C LEU A 327 -1.03 -1.81 -22.33
N GLU A 328 -2.05 -2.25 -21.59
CA GLU A 328 -2.06 -3.55 -20.94
C GLU A 328 -1.90 -4.70 -21.96
N SER A 329 -2.54 -4.60 -23.12
CA SER A 329 -2.38 -5.60 -24.19
C SER A 329 -0.95 -5.70 -24.74
N PHE A 330 -0.17 -4.62 -24.68
CA PHE A 330 1.25 -4.64 -25.05
C PHE A 330 2.14 -5.23 -23.97
N ARG A 331 1.79 -5.02 -22.68
CA ARG A 331 2.44 -5.67 -21.54
C ARG A 331 2.22 -7.17 -21.55
N ALA A 332 0.98 -7.60 -21.80
CA ALA A 332 0.61 -9.02 -21.88
C ALA A 332 1.35 -9.80 -22.97
N GLN A 333 1.96 -9.13 -23.94
CA GLN A 333 2.80 -9.75 -24.97
C GLN A 333 4.27 -9.90 -24.53
N GLN A 334 4.66 -9.34 -23.39
CA GLN A 334 6.01 -9.51 -22.86
C GLN A 334 6.14 -10.84 -22.12
N ASP A 335 7.27 -11.49 -22.30
CA ASP A 335 7.54 -12.75 -21.60
C ASP A 335 7.57 -12.55 -20.09
N GLY A 336 6.94 -13.48 -19.36
CA GLY A 336 6.90 -13.46 -17.90
C GLY A 336 5.99 -12.40 -17.27
N TYR A 337 5.11 -11.75 -18.04
CA TYR A 337 4.12 -10.84 -17.52
C TYR A 337 3.06 -11.57 -16.69
N LEU A 338 2.75 -11.05 -15.50
CA LEU A 338 1.85 -11.66 -14.51
C LEU A 338 0.58 -10.84 -14.25
N GLY A 339 0.54 -9.57 -14.63
CA GLY A 339 -0.58 -8.68 -14.40
C GLY A 339 -0.13 -7.27 -14.05
N ALA A 340 -1.07 -6.34 -13.92
CA ALA A 340 -0.78 -4.96 -13.51
C ALA A 340 -0.28 -4.89 -12.07
N SER A 341 0.67 -3.99 -11.77
CA SER A 341 1.23 -3.79 -10.43
C SER A 341 0.39 -2.87 -9.53
N PHE A 342 -0.53 -2.12 -10.12
CA PHE A 342 -1.56 -1.30 -9.46
C PHE A 342 -2.70 -0.99 -10.45
N ALA A 343 -3.79 -0.42 -9.92
CA ALA A 343 -4.92 -0.01 -10.76
C ALA A 343 -4.46 1.05 -11.75
N PRO A 344 -4.57 0.82 -13.07
CA PRO A 344 -4.03 1.75 -14.05
C PRO A 344 -4.75 3.09 -14.03
N ILE A 345 -3.99 4.16 -14.08
CA ILE A 345 -4.46 5.53 -14.25
C ILE A 345 -4.28 5.90 -15.72
N SER A 346 -5.38 6.26 -16.39
CA SER A 346 -5.38 6.77 -17.74
C SER A 346 -6.31 7.99 -17.74
N ALA A 347 -5.73 9.17 -17.74
CA ALA A 347 -6.43 10.42 -17.45
C ALA A 347 -6.21 11.44 -18.56
N PHE A 348 -7.28 11.84 -19.23
CA PHE A 348 -7.22 12.82 -20.31
C PHE A 348 -7.69 14.20 -19.84
N GLY A 349 -6.91 15.23 -20.16
CA GLY A 349 -7.25 16.62 -19.83
C GLY A 349 -7.42 16.85 -18.34
N GLU A 350 -8.57 17.33 -17.92
CA GLU A 350 -8.86 17.70 -16.51
C GLU A 350 -8.83 16.51 -15.53
N HIS A 351 -9.04 15.29 -16.00
CA HIS A 351 -8.95 14.10 -15.17
C HIS A 351 -7.54 13.87 -14.63
N GLY A 352 -6.50 14.37 -15.31
CA GLY A 352 -5.11 14.32 -14.84
C GLY A 352 -4.87 15.11 -13.53
N ALA A 353 -5.80 15.98 -13.11
CA ALA A 353 -5.72 16.68 -11.82
C ALA A 353 -6.14 15.80 -10.64
N VAL A 354 -6.73 14.63 -10.87
CA VAL A 354 -7.14 13.67 -9.84
C VAL A 354 -6.05 12.63 -9.71
N VAL A 355 -5.25 12.72 -8.64
CA VAL A 355 -4.00 11.95 -8.46
C VAL A 355 -4.22 10.44 -8.61
N HIS A 356 -5.26 9.88 -7.98
CA HIS A 356 -5.63 8.47 -8.12
C HIS A 356 -6.90 8.30 -8.96
N TYR A 357 -6.92 8.92 -10.15
CA TYR A 357 -8.03 8.80 -11.06
C TYR A 357 -8.21 7.35 -11.53
N SER A 358 -9.44 6.89 -11.51
CA SER A 358 -9.83 5.61 -12.10
C SER A 358 -11.00 5.85 -13.05
N ALA A 359 -10.76 5.64 -14.34
CA ALA A 359 -11.80 5.78 -15.34
C ALA A 359 -12.91 4.73 -15.14
N THR A 360 -14.14 5.18 -15.08
CA THR A 360 -15.33 4.32 -15.00
C THR A 360 -16.18 4.51 -16.25
N PRO A 361 -17.14 3.63 -16.55
CA PRO A 361 -18.04 3.84 -17.67
C PRO A 361 -18.75 5.21 -17.66
N GLY A 362 -18.95 5.79 -16.47
CA GLY A 362 -19.60 7.10 -16.30
C GLY A 362 -18.65 8.29 -16.42
N SER A 363 -17.33 8.11 -16.19
CA SER A 363 -16.33 9.19 -16.25
C SER A 363 -15.40 9.08 -17.46
N ASN A 364 -15.44 7.98 -18.21
CA ASN A 364 -14.54 7.63 -19.29
C ASN A 364 -14.54 8.67 -20.44
N ALA A 365 -13.53 9.52 -20.45
CA ALA A 365 -13.41 10.56 -21.47
C ALA A 365 -12.94 10.00 -22.83
N SER A 366 -13.45 10.58 -23.90
CA SER A 366 -12.94 10.33 -25.26
C SER A 366 -11.68 11.18 -25.51
N LEU A 367 -10.64 10.57 -26.01
CA LEU A 367 -9.42 11.26 -26.41
C LEU A 367 -9.64 11.94 -27.77
N HIS A 368 -9.18 13.17 -27.88
CA HIS A 368 -9.23 13.95 -29.12
C HIS A 368 -7.94 14.77 -29.27
N GLU A 369 -7.70 15.30 -30.45
CA GLU A 369 -6.57 16.21 -30.67
C GLU A 369 -6.72 17.49 -29.82
N GLY A 370 -5.63 17.95 -29.24
CA GLY A 370 -5.58 19.12 -28.40
C GLY A 370 -5.81 18.78 -26.91
N GLY A 371 -4.78 18.31 -26.25
CA GLY A 371 -4.78 17.96 -24.83
C GLY A 371 -3.63 17.02 -24.47
N MET A 372 -3.60 16.60 -23.23
CA MET A 372 -2.60 15.64 -22.72
C MET A 372 -3.28 14.40 -22.15
N LEU A 373 -2.70 13.23 -22.44
CA LEU A 373 -3.03 11.98 -21.78
C LEU A 373 -1.92 11.67 -20.76
N LEU A 374 -2.27 11.61 -19.50
CA LEU A 374 -1.43 11.05 -18.44
C LEU A 374 -1.75 9.57 -18.32
N THR A 375 -0.73 8.73 -18.40
CA THR A 375 -0.82 7.31 -18.05
C THR A 375 0.14 7.01 -16.92
N ASP A 376 -0.40 6.52 -15.81
CA ASP A 376 0.37 6.04 -14.67
C ASP A 376 0.01 4.56 -14.45
N THR A 377 0.94 3.68 -14.73
CA THR A 377 0.68 2.25 -14.89
C THR A 377 1.95 1.45 -14.65
N GLY A 378 1.78 0.19 -14.24
CA GLY A 378 2.91 -0.70 -14.05
C GLY A 378 2.53 -2.16 -14.28
N GLY A 379 3.52 -3.03 -14.27
CA GLY A 379 3.34 -4.45 -14.45
C GLY A 379 4.18 -5.29 -13.48
N HIS A 380 3.63 -6.42 -13.10
CA HIS A 380 4.36 -7.51 -12.46
C HIS A 380 4.91 -8.44 -13.51
N TYR A 381 6.18 -8.77 -13.37
CA TYR A 381 6.91 -9.76 -14.14
C TYR A 381 7.61 -10.71 -13.18
N TRP A 382 8.00 -11.90 -13.64
CA TRP A 382 8.85 -12.75 -12.80
C TRP A 382 10.12 -12.04 -12.34
N GLU A 383 10.58 -11.07 -13.10
CA GLU A 383 11.77 -10.27 -12.85
C GLU A 383 11.52 -9.03 -11.97
N GLY A 384 10.33 -8.87 -11.42
CA GLY A 384 10.00 -7.76 -10.50
C GLY A 384 8.79 -6.94 -10.92
N SER A 385 8.60 -5.81 -10.28
CA SER A 385 7.51 -4.87 -10.55
C SER A 385 7.99 -3.61 -11.21
N THR A 386 7.14 -3.00 -12.03
CA THR A 386 7.38 -1.70 -12.65
C THR A 386 6.32 -0.70 -12.22
N ASP A 387 6.69 0.57 -12.31
CA ASP A 387 5.86 1.73 -12.05
C ASP A 387 6.33 2.84 -13.01
N ILE A 388 5.48 3.22 -13.97
CA ILE A 388 5.84 4.13 -15.05
C ILE A 388 4.72 5.13 -15.31
N THR A 389 4.99 6.39 -15.03
CA THR A 389 4.12 7.50 -15.43
C THR A 389 4.65 8.21 -16.67
N ARG A 390 3.79 8.46 -17.64
CA ARG A 390 4.09 9.31 -18.81
C ARG A 390 2.89 10.17 -19.17
N THR A 391 3.16 11.46 -19.39
CA THR A 391 2.20 12.39 -19.96
C THR A 391 2.54 12.61 -21.43
N VAL A 392 1.57 12.37 -22.30
CA VAL A 392 1.74 12.42 -23.77
C VAL A 392 0.85 13.51 -24.35
N ALA A 393 1.45 14.46 -25.06
CA ALA A 393 0.68 15.44 -25.84
C ALA A 393 -0.03 14.75 -27.02
N VAL A 394 -1.32 14.98 -27.13
CA VAL A 394 -2.19 14.46 -28.17
C VAL A 394 -2.60 15.61 -29.08
N GLY A 395 -1.81 15.84 -30.14
CA GLY A 395 -1.96 17.00 -31.01
C GLY A 395 -1.33 18.28 -30.43
N GLU A 396 -1.85 19.44 -30.81
CA GLU A 396 -1.36 20.73 -30.29
C GLU A 396 -1.90 21.00 -28.89
N ILE A 397 -1.02 21.44 -28.00
CA ILE A 397 -1.34 21.81 -26.63
C ILE A 397 -1.09 23.29 -26.38
N SER A 398 -1.75 23.87 -25.37
CA SER A 398 -1.62 25.26 -25.00
C SER A 398 -0.21 25.59 -24.50
N GLN A 399 0.12 26.89 -24.51
CA GLN A 399 1.41 27.38 -23.94
C GLN A 399 1.52 27.05 -22.46
N ARG A 400 0.44 27.14 -21.71
CA ARG A 400 0.41 26.79 -20.29
C ARG A 400 0.73 25.32 -20.04
N GLU A 401 0.14 24.38 -20.81
CA GLU A 401 0.43 22.96 -20.71
C GLU A 401 1.91 22.65 -21.03
N LYS A 402 2.49 23.34 -22.02
CA LYS A 402 3.94 23.22 -22.32
C LYS A 402 4.82 23.69 -21.16
N GLU A 403 4.44 24.78 -20.51
CA GLU A 403 5.15 25.32 -19.34
C GLU A 403 5.07 24.35 -18.16
N ASP A 404 3.87 23.86 -17.83
CA ASP A 404 3.66 22.92 -16.73
C ASP A 404 4.38 21.58 -16.99
N PHE A 405 4.27 21.03 -18.19
CA PHE A 405 5.02 19.83 -18.59
C PHE A 405 6.54 20.01 -18.42
N THR A 406 7.06 21.17 -18.87
CA THR A 406 8.48 21.49 -18.76
C THR A 406 8.90 21.65 -17.30
N LEU A 407 8.04 22.22 -16.46
CA LEU A 407 8.28 22.38 -15.03
C LEU A 407 8.44 21.02 -14.33
N VAL A 408 7.52 20.09 -14.59
CA VAL A 408 7.58 18.71 -14.09
C VAL A 408 8.85 18.00 -14.57
N ALA A 409 9.14 18.05 -15.87
CA ALA A 409 10.33 17.43 -16.44
C ALA A 409 11.64 17.98 -15.81
N ARG A 410 11.70 19.30 -15.56
CA ARG A 410 12.85 19.91 -14.87
C ARG A 410 13.00 19.45 -13.43
N ALA A 411 11.91 19.28 -12.71
CA ALA A 411 11.90 18.80 -11.33
C ALA A 411 12.42 17.37 -11.24
N MET A 412 11.86 16.47 -12.07
CA MET A 412 12.28 15.06 -12.18
C MET A 412 13.77 14.96 -12.54
N LEU A 413 14.22 15.65 -13.61
CA LEU A 413 15.62 15.60 -14.02
C LEU A 413 16.60 16.15 -12.96
N ARG A 414 16.18 17.13 -12.17
CA ARG A 414 17.00 17.63 -11.06
C ARG A 414 17.15 16.60 -9.95
N LEU A 415 16.06 15.98 -9.54
CA LEU A 415 16.10 14.96 -8.50
C LEU A 415 16.90 13.74 -8.97
N MET A 416 16.64 13.24 -10.18
CA MET A 416 17.34 12.11 -10.78
C MET A 416 18.87 12.30 -10.89
N ASN A 417 19.33 13.53 -11.16
CA ASN A 417 20.75 13.84 -11.30
C ASN A 417 21.40 14.33 -9.98
N THR A 418 20.70 14.26 -8.86
CA THR A 418 21.24 14.74 -7.58
C THR A 418 22.29 13.81 -7.05
N VAL A 419 23.46 14.37 -6.74
CA VAL A 419 24.52 13.70 -5.97
C VAL A 419 24.38 14.15 -4.51
N PHE A 420 24.33 13.19 -3.61
CA PHE A 420 24.13 13.45 -2.18
C PHE A 420 25.06 12.60 -1.31
N LEU A 421 25.24 13.02 -0.07
CA LEU A 421 26.07 12.30 0.89
C LEU A 421 25.27 11.15 1.52
N HIS A 422 25.92 10.04 1.81
CA HIS A 422 25.36 9.01 2.67
C HIS A 422 24.93 9.62 4.02
N GLY A 423 23.76 9.22 4.51
CA GLY A 423 23.11 9.82 5.67
C GLY A 423 21.94 10.74 5.30
N CYS A 424 21.71 11.03 4.01
CA CYS A 424 20.50 11.69 3.56
C CYS A 424 19.33 10.72 3.53
N SER A 425 18.15 11.25 3.87
CA SER A 425 16.85 10.60 3.67
C SER A 425 16.15 11.17 2.44
N GLY A 426 15.05 10.54 2.04
CA GLY A 426 14.21 11.08 0.97
C GLY A 426 13.62 12.46 1.30
N ALA A 427 13.36 12.76 2.58
CA ALA A 427 12.89 14.08 3.02
C ALA A 427 13.91 15.19 2.71
N ASN A 428 15.22 14.90 2.83
CA ASN A 428 16.26 15.86 2.47
C ASN A 428 16.28 16.15 0.97
N LEU A 429 15.93 15.18 0.13
CA LEU A 429 16.08 15.27 -1.32
C LEU A 429 14.80 15.76 -2.03
N ASP A 430 13.62 15.52 -1.46
CA ASP A 430 12.34 15.92 -2.05
C ASP A 430 12.29 17.42 -2.38
N CYS A 431 12.86 18.27 -1.52
CA CYS A 431 12.93 19.71 -1.74
C CYS A 431 13.67 20.11 -3.04
N ILE A 432 14.53 19.25 -3.58
CA ILE A 432 15.27 19.50 -4.82
C ILE A 432 14.33 19.51 -6.02
N ALA A 433 13.34 18.60 -6.04
CA ALA A 433 12.28 18.60 -7.04
C ALA A 433 11.30 19.75 -6.79
N ARG A 434 10.82 19.93 -5.55
CA ARG A 434 9.81 20.91 -5.21
C ARG A 434 10.27 22.35 -5.37
N GLU A 435 11.56 22.63 -5.17
CA GLU A 435 12.12 23.98 -5.35
C GLU A 435 11.82 24.54 -6.74
N VAL A 436 11.77 23.68 -7.76
CA VAL A 436 11.42 24.08 -9.13
C VAL A 436 10.00 24.63 -9.20
N PHE A 437 9.05 23.97 -8.53
CA PHE A 437 7.65 24.39 -8.46
C PHE A 437 7.47 25.64 -7.57
N TRP A 438 8.14 25.70 -6.42
CA TRP A 438 8.02 26.82 -5.49
C TRP A 438 8.51 28.13 -6.08
N LYS A 439 9.50 28.11 -6.99
CA LYS A 439 9.92 29.30 -7.74
C LYS A 439 8.81 29.90 -8.60
N GLU A 440 7.93 29.04 -9.13
CA GLU A 440 6.76 29.43 -9.90
C GLU A 440 5.50 29.63 -9.02
N ARG A 441 5.64 29.56 -7.68
CA ARG A 441 4.56 29.68 -6.69
C ARG A 441 3.46 28.62 -6.83
N VAL A 442 3.81 27.47 -7.31
CA VAL A 442 2.93 26.28 -7.41
C VAL A 442 3.50 25.13 -6.61
N ASN A 443 2.68 24.12 -6.33
CA ASN A 443 3.06 22.90 -5.62
C ASN A 443 2.14 21.76 -6.06
N PHE A 444 2.52 20.54 -5.77
CA PHE A 444 1.69 19.36 -5.93
C PHE A 444 1.43 18.67 -4.57
N ASN A 445 0.29 17.97 -4.44
CA ASN A 445 -0.26 17.52 -3.18
C ASN A 445 -0.04 16.02 -2.87
N HIS A 446 0.86 15.37 -3.60
CA HIS A 446 1.24 13.98 -3.37
C HIS A 446 2.72 13.84 -3.00
N GLY A 447 3.19 12.63 -2.69
CA GLY A 447 4.61 12.34 -2.52
C GLY A 447 5.37 12.48 -3.83
N THR A 448 6.65 12.82 -3.78
CA THR A 448 7.51 12.91 -4.97
C THR A 448 8.06 11.54 -5.37
N GLY A 449 7.91 10.54 -4.53
CA GLY A 449 8.33 9.17 -4.81
C GLY A 449 8.24 8.26 -3.60
N HIS A 450 8.34 6.96 -3.85
CA HIS A 450 8.22 5.89 -2.87
C HIS A 450 9.11 4.71 -3.26
N GLY A 451 9.40 3.81 -2.30
CA GLY A 451 10.07 2.56 -2.57
C GLY A 451 9.22 1.64 -3.45
N VAL A 452 9.86 0.77 -4.22
CA VAL A 452 9.18 -0.20 -5.11
C VAL A 452 9.50 -1.62 -4.68
N GLY A 453 8.45 -2.41 -4.42
CA GLY A 453 8.58 -3.81 -4.03
C GLY A 453 8.95 -4.72 -5.22
N TYR A 454 9.71 -5.79 -4.94
CA TYR A 454 10.12 -6.77 -5.94
C TYR A 454 9.07 -7.88 -6.07
N LEU A 455 8.21 -7.79 -7.07
CA LEU A 455 7.02 -8.65 -7.23
C LEU A 455 6.24 -8.74 -5.90
N LEU A 456 5.97 -7.55 -5.34
CA LEU A 456 5.25 -7.26 -4.11
C LEU A 456 4.44 -5.97 -4.30
N ASN A 457 4.04 -5.32 -3.20
CA ASN A 457 3.37 -4.02 -3.28
C ASN A 457 4.20 -3.02 -4.08
N VAL A 458 3.56 -2.25 -4.95
CA VAL A 458 4.23 -1.18 -5.70
C VAL A 458 4.77 -0.12 -4.73
N HIS A 459 4.00 0.24 -3.70
CA HIS A 459 4.46 1.10 -2.63
C HIS A 459 5.19 0.27 -1.56
N GLU A 460 6.49 0.42 -1.45
CA GLU A 460 7.31 -0.30 -0.47
C GLU A 460 7.92 0.65 0.57
N ALA A 461 7.63 0.39 1.84
CA ALA A 461 8.29 1.06 2.96
C ALA A 461 9.77 0.58 3.08
N PRO A 462 10.64 1.31 3.82
CA PRO A 462 10.37 2.52 4.59
C PRO A 462 10.77 3.82 3.86
N ILE A 463 11.19 3.76 2.59
CA ILE A 463 11.72 4.91 1.87
C ILE A 463 10.66 5.66 1.05
N ASN A 464 10.80 6.96 1.01
CA ASN A 464 9.95 7.83 0.18
C ASN A 464 10.64 9.18 -0.06
N PHE A 465 10.16 9.91 -1.07
CA PHE A 465 10.45 11.33 -1.22
C PHE A 465 9.24 12.15 -0.75
N ARG A 466 9.31 12.65 0.49
CA ARG A 466 8.28 13.50 1.10
C ARG A 466 8.93 14.58 1.96
N TRP A 467 8.72 15.85 1.63
CA TRP A 467 9.32 16.99 2.34
C TRP A 467 8.79 17.23 3.75
N LYS A 468 7.55 16.79 4.03
CA LYS A 468 6.99 16.78 5.37
C LYS A 468 7.30 15.42 5.99
N GLU A 469 8.09 15.43 7.05
CA GLU A 469 8.38 14.23 7.82
C GLU A 469 7.14 13.79 8.61
N GLY A 470 6.96 12.49 8.75
CA GLY A 470 6.01 11.88 9.67
C GLY A 470 6.52 11.91 11.12
N ALA A 471 5.82 11.23 12.01
CA ALA A 471 6.22 11.10 13.41
C ALA A 471 7.48 10.24 13.61
N ALA A 472 7.74 9.28 12.72
CA ALA A 472 8.93 8.44 12.75
C ALA A 472 10.11 9.12 12.03
N PRO A 473 11.36 8.88 12.46
CA PRO A 473 12.55 9.34 11.74
C PRO A 473 12.55 8.82 10.31
N ALA A 474 12.90 9.69 9.35
CA ALA A 474 13.00 9.29 7.95
C ALA A 474 14.16 8.30 7.74
N GLN A 475 13.91 7.23 6.99
CA GLN A 475 14.92 6.22 6.66
C GLN A 475 16.04 6.84 5.80
N ILE A 476 17.28 6.56 6.18
CA ILE A 476 18.46 6.89 5.38
C ILE A 476 18.45 6.05 4.11
N LEU A 477 18.74 6.70 2.97
CA LEU A 477 18.84 6.02 1.69
C LEU A 477 20.14 5.22 1.60
N GLU A 478 19.99 3.93 1.30
CA GLU A 478 21.10 2.99 1.15
C GLU A 478 21.26 2.57 -0.33
N ARG A 479 22.44 2.07 -0.65
CA ARG A 479 22.69 1.48 -1.96
C ARG A 479 21.71 0.30 -2.20
N ASN A 480 21.26 0.14 -3.45
CA ASN A 480 20.33 -0.91 -3.88
C ASN A 480 18.89 -0.75 -3.37
N MET A 481 18.53 0.37 -2.79
CA MET A 481 17.13 0.75 -2.65
C MET A 481 16.57 1.26 -4.00
N ILE A 482 15.36 0.86 -4.35
CA ILE A 482 14.67 1.30 -5.57
C ILE A 482 13.58 2.27 -5.15
N ILE A 483 13.59 3.45 -5.73
CA ILE A 483 12.66 4.53 -5.40
C ILE A 483 12.15 5.21 -6.67
N THR A 484 10.87 5.56 -6.74
CA THR A 484 10.30 6.33 -7.84
C THR A 484 10.71 7.80 -7.79
N ASP A 485 10.69 8.48 -8.94
CA ASP A 485 10.89 9.94 -9.09
C ASP A 485 9.74 10.48 -9.95
N GLU A 486 8.69 10.95 -9.29
CA GLU A 486 7.38 11.25 -9.88
C GLU A 486 6.78 12.60 -9.46
N PRO A 487 7.51 13.71 -9.54
CA PRO A 487 6.95 15.03 -9.29
C PRO A 487 5.85 15.35 -10.31
N GLY A 488 4.71 15.95 -9.86
CA GLY A 488 3.62 16.19 -10.79
C GLY A 488 2.53 17.15 -10.34
#